data_bc117802bbeed3b4becb3740f3078c94
#
_entry.id   bc117802bbeed3b4becb3740f3078c94
#
_cell.length_a   1.000
_cell.length_b   1.000
_cell.length_c   1.000
_cell.angle_alpha   90.00
_cell.angle_beta   90.00
_cell.angle_gamma   90.00
#
_symmetry.space_group_name_H-M   'P 1'
#
loop_
_entity.id
_entity.type
_entity.pdbx_description
1 polymer ?
#
loop_
_entity_poly.entity_id
_entity_poly.type
_entity_poly.pdbx_seq_one_letter_code
_entity_poly.pdbx_strand_id
1 'polypeptide(L)'
;MKLIRFGEVGKERAGMILPGGALIDASIFGEDYDEKFFADNGMRRLRRWAAAFASSQPKLRAPARLGPPIARPSKIVCIGLNYRDHALETGMALPDEPVIFMKASSATAGPYDDLVMPRNASKVDWEIELGVVIGRQASQVPEGRAMDYVAGYLVMNDFSERSYQLERGGQWCKGKSADGFAPMGPYFVTPDEIPNAHDLKLWLAVNGKTMQKSSTANMIFGIPRIVSYVSHFMTLLPGDVISTGTPSGVGMAHKPARYLRPGDVVESGIEGMGRQRQEIQPWQQRVQPKPSA
;
A
#
# COMPACT_ATOMS: atom_id res chain seq x y z
N MET A 1 -13.68 -5.63 -9.42
CA MET A 1 -14.35 -5.35 -8.13
C MET A 1 -13.48 -4.42 -7.31
N LYS A 2 -14.09 -3.59 -6.45
CA LYS A 2 -13.38 -2.72 -5.50
C LYS A 2 -13.77 -3.15 -4.08
N LEU A 3 -12.78 -3.63 -3.32
CA LEU A 3 -12.99 -4.16 -1.96
C LEU A 3 -12.46 -3.16 -0.94
N ILE A 4 -13.18 -3.00 0.17
CA ILE A 4 -12.83 -2.13 1.28
C ILE A 4 -12.89 -2.91 2.59
N ARG A 5 -12.21 -2.42 3.61
CA ARG A 5 -12.48 -2.78 5.01
C ARG A 5 -12.81 -1.52 5.78
N PHE A 6 -13.79 -1.58 6.65
CA PHE A 6 -14.33 -0.41 7.36
C PHE A 6 -14.61 -0.74 8.83
N GLY A 7 -14.53 0.25 9.68
CA GLY A 7 -14.75 0.13 11.12
C GLY A 7 -13.61 0.69 11.96
N GLU A 8 -13.66 0.43 13.26
CA GLU A 8 -12.60 0.80 14.20
C GLU A 8 -11.32 0.02 13.92
N VAL A 9 -10.17 0.58 14.32
CA VAL A 9 -8.85 -0.08 14.20
C VAL A 9 -8.88 -1.44 14.90
N GLY A 10 -8.52 -2.49 14.17
CA GLY A 10 -8.47 -3.87 14.67
C GLY A 10 -9.84 -4.57 14.76
N LYS A 11 -10.91 -3.89 14.35
CA LYS A 11 -12.28 -4.43 14.27
C LYS A 11 -12.92 -4.18 12.91
N GLU A 12 -12.10 -3.97 11.91
CA GLU A 12 -12.57 -3.73 10.56
C GLU A 12 -13.33 -4.95 10.03
N ARG A 13 -14.34 -4.67 9.19
CA ARG A 13 -15.16 -5.66 8.52
C ARG A 13 -15.04 -5.52 7.01
N ALA A 14 -15.25 -6.63 6.30
CA ALA A 14 -15.27 -6.66 4.85
C ALA A 14 -16.44 -5.83 4.28
N GLY A 15 -16.13 -5.06 3.25
CA GLY A 15 -17.09 -4.30 2.47
C GLY A 15 -16.68 -4.23 1.01
N MET A 16 -17.53 -3.68 0.16
CA MET A 16 -17.20 -3.47 -1.24
C MET A 16 -17.87 -2.21 -1.80
N ILE A 17 -17.33 -1.73 -2.91
CA ILE A 17 -17.91 -0.63 -3.69
C ILE A 17 -18.62 -1.22 -4.89
N LEU A 18 -19.91 -0.94 -5.03
CA LEU A 18 -20.72 -1.35 -6.18
C LEU A 18 -20.44 -0.45 -7.40
N PRO A 19 -20.75 -0.92 -8.62
CA PRO A 19 -20.89 -0.05 -9.77
C PRO A 19 -21.83 1.12 -9.43
N GLY A 20 -21.37 2.36 -9.67
CA GLY A 20 -22.10 3.57 -9.24
C GLY A 20 -21.65 4.15 -7.89
N GLY A 21 -20.65 3.53 -7.21
CA GLY A 21 -19.95 4.13 -6.06
C GLY A 21 -20.58 3.88 -4.69
N ALA A 22 -21.70 3.15 -4.60
CA ALA A 22 -22.29 2.82 -3.31
C ALA A 22 -21.42 1.82 -2.54
N LEU A 23 -21.15 2.13 -1.27
CA LEU A 23 -20.45 1.24 -0.33
C LEU A 23 -21.46 0.31 0.34
N ILE A 24 -21.14 -0.97 0.42
CA ILE A 24 -21.98 -1.96 1.12
C ILE A 24 -21.17 -2.74 2.16
N ASP A 25 -21.88 -3.20 3.20
CA ASP A 25 -21.37 -4.18 4.15
C ASP A 25 -21.38 -5.57 3.48
N ALA A 26 -20.21 -6.15 3.32
CA ALA A 26 -20.04 -7.51 2.78
C ALA A 26 -19.71 -8.54 3.88
N SER A 27 -19.73 -8.15 5.14
CA SER A 27 -19.38 -9.05 6.26
C SER A 27 -20.32 -10.25 6.39
N ILE A 28 -21.55 -10.16 5.89
CA ILE A 28 -22.48 -11.28 5.83
C ILE A 28 -21.97 -12.44 4.92
N PHE A 29 -21.02 -12.16 4.05
CA PHE A 29 -20.34 -13.19 3.28
C PHE A 29 -19.54 -14.13 4.21
N GLY A 30 -19.19 -13.68 5.44
CA GLY A 30 -18.61 -14.49 6.50
C GLY A 30 -17.08 -14.61 6.45
N GLU A 31 -16.42 -13.87 5.57
CA GLU A 31 -14.96 -13.89 5.42
C GLU A 31 -14.41 -12.44 5.40
N ASP A 32 -13.19 -12.26 5.94
CA ASP A 32 -12.41 -11.03 5.79
C ASP A 32 -11.40 -11.21 4.64
N TYR A 33 -10.80 -10.13 4.16
CA TYR A 33 -9.82 -10.17 3.05
C TYR A 33 -8.42 -10.45 3.58
N ASP A 34 -8.26 -11.63 4.18
CA ASP A 34 -7.04 -12.14 4.80
C ASP A 34 -6.35 -13.21 3.93
N GLU A 35 -5.25 -13.79 4.44
CA GLU A 35 -4.51 -14.85 3.77
C GLU A 35 -5.41 -16.04 3.40
N LYS A 36 -6.27 -16.47 4.34
CA LYS A 36 -7.19 -17.62 4.13
C LYS A 36 -8.18 -17.35 3.01
N PHE A 37 -8.76 -16.15 2.97
CA PHE A 37 -9.66 -15.73 1.90
C PHE A 37 -9.01 -15.85 0.52
N PHE A 38 -7.80 -15.31 0.34
CA PHE A 38 -7.09 -15.39 -0.94
C PHE A 38 -6.67 -16.82 -1.27
N ALA A 39 -6.15 -17.59 -0.30
CA ALA A 39 -5.72 -18.97 -0.49
C ALA A 39 -6.86 -19.90 -0.96
N ASP A 40 -8.05 -19.74 -0.38
CA ASP A 40 -9.21 -20.61 -0.59
C ASP A 40 -10.11 -20.16 -1.75
N ASN A 41 -9.58 -19.44 -2.73
CA ASN A 41 -10.35 -18.88 -3.85
C ASN A 41 -11.50 -17.93 -3.43
N GLY A 42 -11.34 -17.20 -2.34
CA GLY A 42 -12.32 -16.26 -1.79
C GLY A 42 -12.79 -15.24 -2.82
N MET A 43 -11.88 -14.72 -3.66
CA MET A 43 -12.20 -13.80 -4.75
C MET A 43 -13.28 -14.35 -5.71
N ARG A 44 -13.19 -15.62 -6.07
CA ARG A 44 -14.17 -16.27 -6.94
C ARG A 44 -15.52 -16.48 -6.23
N ARG A 45 -15.48 -16.89 -4.95
CA ARG A 45 -16.68 -17.05 -4.13
C ARG A 45 -17.38 -15.71 -3.89
N LEU A 46 -16.61 -14.68 -3.53
CA LEU A 46 -17.11 -13.32 -3.32
C LEU A 46 -17.74 -12.75 -4.60
N ARG A 47 -17.14 -12.98 -5.76
CA ARG A 47 -17.71 -12.54 -7.06
C ARG A 47 -19.08 -13.16 -7.33
N ARG A 48 -19.23 -14.45 -7.04
CA ARG A 48 -20.53 -15.15 -7.17
C ARG A 48 -21.56 -14.62 -6.18
N TRP A 49 -21.17 -14.45 -4.94
CA TRP A 49 -22.01 -13.88 -3.89
C TRP A 49 -22.44 -12.45 -4.26
N ALA A 50 -21.52 -11.62 -4.69
CA ALA A 50 -21.80 -10.24 -5.07
C ALA A 50 -22.77 -10.14 -6.24
N ALA A 51 -22.66 -11.01 -7.25
CA ALA A 51 -23.59 -11.05 -8.38
C ALA A 51 -25.03 -11.41 -7.95
N ALA A 52 -25.19 -12.22 -6.89
CA ALA A 52 -26.50 -12.65 -6.42
C ALA A 52 -27.10 -11.73 -5.36
N PHE A 53 -26.29 -11.15 -4.47
CA PHE A 53 -26.76 -10.56 -3.24
C PHE A 53 -26.31 -9.12 -2.95
N ALA A 54 -25.29 -8.59 -3.67
CA ALA A 54 -24.70 -7.30 -3.31
C ALA A 54 -25.69 -6.14 -3.41
N SER A 55 -26.62 -6.15 -4.35
CA SER A 55 -27.62 -5.10 -4.53
C SER A 55 -28.64 -5.01 -3.38
N SER A 56 -28.86 -6.10 -2.66
CA SER A 56 -29.78 -6.17 -1.51
C SER A 56 -29.10 -5.86 -0.17
N GLN A 57 -27.77 -5.70 -0.15
CA GLN A 57 -27.06 -5.43 1.09
C GLN A 57 -27.25 -3.99 1.59
N PRO A 58 -27.20 -3.77 2.91
CA PRO A 58 -27.29 -2.44 3.48
C PRO A 58 -26.16 -1.53 2.95
N LYS A 59 -26.53 -0.36 2.47
CA LYS A 59 -25.56 0.67 2.10
C LYS A 59 -24.93 1.27 3.34
N LEU A 60 -23.61 1.37 3.34
CA LEU A 60 -22.88 2.05 4.40
C LEU A 60 -23.12 3.56 4.29
N ARG A 61 -23.41 4.20 5.41
CA ARG A 61 -23.43 5.67 5.47
C ARG A 61 -22.00 6.19 5.55
N ALA A 62 -21.61 7.09 4.68
CA ALA A 62 -20.36 7.83 4.82
C ALA A 62 -20.48 8.81 6.01
N PRO A 63 -19.42 9.05 6.79
CA PRO A 63 -18.06 8.50 6.64
C PRO A 63 -17.77 7.38 7.65
N ALA A 64 -17.88 6.12 7.24
CA ALA A 64 -17.26 5.06 8.03
C ALA A 64 -15.74 5.14 7.83
N ARG A 65 -14.92 4.98 8.90
CA ARG A 65 -13.48 4.85 8.76
C ARG A 65 -13.18 3.67 7.84
N LEU A 66 -12.32 3.88 6.83
CA LEU A 66 -11.76 2.81 6.02
C LEU A 66 -10.42 2.36 6.62
N GLY A 67 -10.30 1.08 6.88
CA GLY A 67 -9.04 0.45 7.23
C GLY A 67 -8.25 0.02 6.00
N PRO A 68 -7.05 -0.60 6.18
CA PRO A 68 -6.34 -1.25 5.10
C PRO A 68 -7.26 -2.25 4.40
N PRO A 69 -7.34 -2.26 3.06
CA PRO A 69 -8.29 -3.13 2.34
C PRO A 69 -7.88 -4.60 2.37
N ILE A 70 -6.65 -4.91 2.77
CA ILE A 70 -6.15 -6.26 3.04
C ILE A 70 -5.98 -6.43 4.54
N ALA A 71 -6.55 -7.50 5.07
CA ALA A 71 -6.47 -7.81 6.49
C ALA A 71 -5.08 -8.36 6.82
N ARG A 72 -4.23 -7.52 7.39
CA ARG A 72 -2.94 -7.87 7.99
C ARG A 72 -2.08 -8.80 7.11
N PRO A 73 -1.46 -8.29 6.04
CA PRO A 73 -0.56 -9.09 5.20
C PRO A 73 0.55 -9.72 6.05
N SER A 74 0.96 -10.96 5.72
CA SER A 74 2.01 -11.65 6.47
C SER A 74 3.33 -10.87 6.37
N LYS A 75 3.56 -10.27 5.21
CA LYS A 75 4.68 -9.37 4.93
C LYS A 75 4.34 -8.33 3.88
N ILE A 76 5.08 -7.23 3.93
CA ILE A 76 5.09 -6.18 2.92
C ILE A 76 6.51 -6.15 2.35
N VAL A 77 6.65 -6.57 1.11
CA VAL A 77 7.91 -6.55 0.37
C VAL A 77 7.96 -5.27 -0.45
N CYS A 78 9.08 -4.56 -0.41
CA CYS A 78 9.24 -3.29 -1.12
C CYS A 78 10.40 -3.37 -2.11
N ILE A 79 10.27 -2.63 -3.22
CA ILE A 79 11.27 -2.55 -4.28
C ILE A 79 11.84 -1.14 -4.30
N GLY A 80 13.12 -1.02 -3.94
CA GLY A 80 13.84 0.25 -3.99
C GLY A 80 14.30 0.59 -5.40
N LEU A 81 14.43 1.91 -5.69
CA LEU A 81 15.03 2.44 -6.91
C LEU A 81 14.40 1.92 -8.21
N ASN A 82 13.09 1.74 -8.24
CA ASN A 82 12.41 1.10 -9.37
C ASN A 82 11.81 2.06 -10.41
N TYR A 83 12.14 3.35 -10.37
CA TYR A 83 11.68 4.31 -11.37
C TYR A 83 12.86 5.04 -12.02
N ARG A 84 12.85 5.14 -13.37
CA ARG A 84 13.90 5.80 -14.15
C ARG A 84 14.07 7.27 -13.79
N ASP A 85 12.96 7.99 -13.62
CA ASP A 85 12.95 9.40 -13.23
C ASP A 85 13.52 9.61 -11.82
N HIS A 86 13.27 8.68 -10.89
CA HIS A 86 13.85 8.72 -9.54
C HIS A 86 15.36 8.45 -9.52
N ALA A 87 15.83 7.49 -10.31
CA ALA A 87 17.26 7.22 -10.45
C ALA A 87 18.01 8.43 -11.02
N LEU A 88 17.45 9.10 -12.04
CA LEU A 88 18.00 10.33 -12.62
C LEU A 88 18.04 11.47 -11.59
N GLU A 89 16.98 11.67 -10.80
CA GLU A 89 16.90 12.71 -9.78
C GLU A 89 17.97 12.55 -8.69
N THR A 90 18.22 11.32 -8.26
CA THR A 90 19.18 11.01 -7.19
C THR A 90 20.61 10.85 -7.69
N GLY A 91 20.83 10.85 -9.02
CA GLY A 91 22.13 10.62 -9.64
C GLY A 91 22.67 9.20 -9.44
N MET A 92 21.77 8.25 -9.11
CA MET A 92 22.14 6.84 -8.92
C MET A 92 22.12 6.10 -10.25
N ALA A 93 23.02 5.12 -10.40
CA ALA A 93 22.98 4.20 -11.53
C ALA A 93 21.66 3.38 -11.48
N LEU A 94 21.15 3.03 -12.66
CA LEU A 94 20.03 2.10 -12.74
C LEU A 94 20.47 0.75 -12.16
N PRO A 95 19.70 0.15 -11.26
CA PRO A 95 20.04 -1.15 -10.72
C PRO A 95 19.90 -2.26 -11.78
N ASP A 96 20.79 -3.24 -11.74
CA ASP A 96 20.73 -4.40 -12.64
C ASP A 96 19.63 -5.38 -12.24
N GLU A 97 19.21 -5.36 -10.97
CA GLU A 97 18.18 -6.21 -10.39
C GLU A 97 17.37 -5.48 -9.31
N PRO A 98 16.12 -5.92 -8.99
CA PRO A 98 15.29 -5.28 -7.97
C PRO A 98 15.95 -5.25 -6.60
N VAL A 99 16.04 -4.07 -6.00
CA VAL A 99 16.52 -3.89 -4.61
C VAL A 99 15.38 -4.23 -3.67
N ILE A 100 15.50 -5.36 -2.94
CA ILE A 100 14.45 -5.84 -2.03
C ILE A 100 14.69 -5.34 -0.60
N PHE A 101 13.65 -4.80 0.02
CA PHE A 101 13.57 -4.56 1.47
C PHE A 101 12.16 -4.82 1.97
N MET A 102 11.91 -4.66 3.26
CA MET A 102 10.62 -4.99 3.86
C MET A 102 10.13 -3.90 4.80
N LYS A 103 8.81 -3.80 4.93
CA LYS A 103 8.13 -3.10 6.02
C LYS A 103 7.49 -4.12 6.96
N ALA A 104 7.47 -3.82 8.24
CA ALA A 104 6.74 -4.64 9.20
C ALA A 104 5.23 -4.61 8.89
N SER A 105 4.55 -5.74 9.09
CA SER A 105 3.09 -5.82 8.93
C SER A 105 2.35 -4.88 9.89
N SER A 106 2.95 -4.52 11.04
CA SER A 106 2.43 -3.52 11.98
C SER A 106 2.45 -2.08 11.43
N ALA A 107 3.18 -1.82 10.35
CA ALA A 107 3.20 -0.50 9.72
C ALA A 107 1.94 -0.18 8.92
N THR A 108 1.03 -1.15 8.71
CA THR A 108 -0.21 -0.94 7.94
C THR A 108 -1.13 0.06 8.61
N ALA A 109 -1.75 0.92 7.79
CA ALA A 109 -2.77 1.87 8.20
C ALA A 109 -3.85 2.01 7.12
N GLY A 110 -4.99 2.55 7.49
CA GLY A 110 -6.04 2.91 6.54
C GLY A 110 -5.67 4.13 5.69
N PRO A 111 -6.36 4.33 4.56
CA PRO A 111 -6.03 5.38 3.59
C PRO A 111 -6.23 6.81 4.11
N TYR A 112 -6.95 6.96 5.21
CA TYR A 112 -7.29 8.25 5.83
C TYR A 112 -6.91 8.32 7.31
N ASP A 113 -6.15 7.34 7.80
CA ASP A 113 -5.61 7.38 9.15
C ASP A 113 -4.45 8.38 9.23
N ASP A 114 -4.41 9.17 10.29
CA ASP A 114 -3.31 10.11 10.51
C ASP A 114 -1.99 9.39 10.73
N LEU A 115 -0.90 9.99 10.27
CA LEU A 115 0.44 9.51 10.49
C LEU A 115 1.05 10.13 11.74
N VAL A 116 1.21 9.36 12.80
CA VAL A 116 1.94 9.80 13.99
C VAL A 116 3.44 9.66 13.77
N MET A 117 4.18 10.75 13.83
CA MET A 117 5.65 10.71 13.69
C MET A 117 6.27 9.83 14.79
N PRO A 118 7.25 8.98 14.46
CA PRO A 118 8.00 8.23 15.47
C PRO A 118 8.71 9.18 16.46
N ARG A 119 8.91 8.73 17.68
CA ARG A 119 9.68 9.49 18.67
C ARG A 119 11.08 9.84 18.14
N ASN A 120 11.48 11.11 18.22
CA ASN A 120 12.74 11.62 17.71
C ASN A 120 12.92 11.51 16.18
N ALA A 121 11.86 11.27 15.43
CA ALA A 121 11.92 11.36 13.98
C ALA A 121 12.11 12.82 13.53
N SER A 122 12.94 13.03 12.52
CA SER A 122 13.27 14.36 12.02
C SER A 122 13.29 14.45 10.49
N LYS A 123 13.31 13.31 9.80
CA LYS A 123 13.45 13.22 8.35
C LYS A 123 12.37 12.31 7.73
N VAL A 124 11.11 12.49 8.18
CA VAL A 124 9.97 11.72 7.62
C VAL A 124 9.68 12.20 6.21
N ASP A 125 9.64 11.27 5.28
CA ASP A 125 9.52 11.49 3.85
C ASP A 125 8.37 10.65 3.28
N TRP A 126 7.90 10.99 2.08
CA TRP A 126 6.77 10.41 1.37
C TRP A 126 7.22 9.65 0.12
N GLU A 127 6.50 8.59 -0.25
CA GLU A 127 6.74 7.78 -1.45
C GLU A 127 5.42 7.16 -1.93
N ILE A 128 4.76 7.76 -2.94
CA ILE A 128 3.59 7.15 -3.58
C ILE A 128 4.01 5.92 -4.39
N GLU A 129 3.33 4.80 -4.19
CA GLU A 129 3.63 3.54 -4.86
C GLU A 129 2.39 2.77 -5.28
N LEU A 130 2.51 1.99 -6.34
CA LEU A 130 1.57 0.94 -6.67
C LEU A 130 1.82 -0.26 -5.76
N GLY A 131 0.81 -0.68 -5.02
CA GLY A 131 0.84 -1.94 -4.27
C GLY A 131 0.25 -3.08 -5.09
N VAL A 132 0.94 -4.21 -5.13
CA VAL A 132 0.50 -5.45 -5.78
C VAL A 132 0.16 -6.48 -4.71
N VAL A 133 -1.05 -7.04 -4.75
CA VAL A 133 -1.52 -8.05 -3.79
C VAL A 133 -1.38 -9.44 -4.38
N ILE A 134 -0.77 -10.35 -3.66
CA ILE A 134 -0.58 -11.74 -4.05
C ILE A 134 -1.87 -12.53 -3.77
N GLY A 135 -2.33 -13.28 -4.77
CA GLY A 135 -3.57 -14.08 -4.70
C GLY A 135 -3.37 -15.56 -4.51
N ARG A 136 -2.16 -16.06 -4.74
CA ARG A 136 -1.78 -17.49 -4.62
C ARG A 136 -0.37 -17.58 -4.10
N GLN A 137 -0.06 -18.64 -3.35
CA GLN A 137 1.30 -18.90 -2.92
C GLN A 137 2.25 -18.96 -4.13
N ALA A 138 3.28 -18.11 -4.12
CA ALA A 138 4.25 -17.97 -5.20
C ALA A 138 5.66 -18.26 -4.70
N SER A 139 6.29 -19.30 -5.25
CA SER A 139 7.67 -19.70 -4.99
C SER A 139 8.30 -20.15 -6.29
N GLN A 140 9.48 -19.63 -6.63
CA GLN A 140 10.23 -19.96 -7.86
C GLN A 140 9.41 -19.77 -9.15
N VAL A 141 8.61 -18.67 -9.20
CA VAL A 141 7.66 -18.43 -10.28
C VAL A 141 8.38 -17.91 -11.53
N PRO A 142 8.21 -18.54 -12.70
CA PRO A 142 8.72 -17.99 -13.96
C PRO A 142 8.04 -16.64 -14.28
N GLU A 143 8.80 -15.68 -14.82
CA GLU A 143 8.29 -14.34 -15.12
C GLU A 143 7.04 -14.35 -16.01
N GLY A 144 6.99 -15.21 -17.04
CA GLY A 144 5.81 -15.35 -17.92
C GLY A 144 4.54 -15.87 -17.25
N ARG A 145 4.63 -16.37 -16.00
CA ARG A 145 3.49 -16.84 -15.20
C ARG A 145 3.19 -15.96 -14.00
N ALA A 146 4.00 -14.92 -13.76
CA ALA A 146 3.92 -14.11 -12.54
C ALA A 146 2.54 -13.46 -12.33
N MET A 147 1.89 -13.01 -13.40
CA MET A 147 0.58 -12.38 -13.32
C MET A 147 -0.55 -13.33 -12.89
N ASP A 148 -0.38 -14.64 -13.01
CA ASP A 148 -1.34 -15.63 -12.51
C ASP A 148 -1.43 -15.63 -10.97
N TYR A 149 -0.44 -15.04 -10.30
CA TYR A 149 -0.33 -14.96 -8.84
C TYR A 149 -0.81 -13.63 -8.27
N VAL A 150 -1.15 -12.66 -9.12
CA VAL A 150 -1.61 -11.33 -8.71
C VAL A 150 -3.13 -11.34 -8.52
N ALA A 151 -3.60 -10.99 -7.32
CA ALA A 151 -5.02 -10.82 -7.02
C ALA A 151 -5.54 -9.45 -7.45
N GLY A 152 -4.70 -8.43 -7.41
CA GLY A 152 -5.06 -7.06 -7.75
C GLY A 152 -4.10 -6.03 -7.16
N TYR A 153 -4.58 -4.79 -7.05
CA TYR A 153 -3.77 -3.61 -6.82
C TYR A 153 -4.38 -2.70 -5.76
N LEU A 154 -3.55 -1.85 -5.16
CA LEU A 154 -3.97 -0.80 -4.25
C LEU A 154 -3.00 0.39 -4.30
N VAL A 155 -3.45 1.56 -3.84
CA VAL A 155 -2.56 2.70 -3.58
C VAL A 155 -1.83 2.43 -2.27
N MET A 156 -0.54 2.71 -2.23
CA MET A 156 0.30 2.63 -1.05
C MET A 156 1.17 3.87 -0.93
N ASN A 157 1.55 4.24 0.29
CA ASN A 157 2.60 5.22 0.55
C ASN A 157 3.67 4.55 1.41
N ASP A 158 4.90 4.48 0.88
CA ASP A 158 6.06 3.93 1.61
C ASP A 158 6.73 5.03 2.44
N PHE A 159 6.02 5.54 3.49
CA PHE A 159 6.58 6.54 4.38
C PHE A 159 7.90 6.07 4.96
N SER A 160 8.85 6.99 5.04
CA SER A 160 10.25 6.70 5.37
C SER A 160 10.81 7.71 6.37
N GLU A 161 11.41 7.27 7.44
CA GLU A 161 12.28 8.13 8.27
C GLU A 161 13.72 7.95 7.80
N ARG A 162 14.22 8.92 7.03
CA ARG A 162 15.49 8.80 6.30
C ARG A 162 16.70 8.67 7.21
N SER A 163 16.69 9.32 8.39
CA SER A 163 17.81 9.15 9.32
C SER A 163 17.89 7.73 9.90
N TYR A 164 16.72 7.10 10.13
CA TYR A 164 16.71 5.71 10.58
C TYR A 164 17.07 4.74 9.45
N GLN A 165 16.68 5.05 8.23
CA GLN A 165 16.98 4.26 7.04
C GLN A 165 18.48 4.25 6.71
N LEU A 166 19.11 5.44 6.67
CA LEU A 166 20.42 5.64 6.05
C LEU A 166 21.54 5.89 7.05
N GLU A 167 21.25 6.51 8.21
CA GLU A 167 22.29 7.01 9.14
C GLU A 167 22.48 6.09 10.36
N ARG A 168 21.79 4.95 10.42
CA ARG A 168 21.82 4.01 11.54
C ARG A 168 22.18 2.59 11.10
N GLY A 169 23.34 2.42 10.46
CA GLY A 169 23.89 1.13 10.07
C GLY A 169 23.26 0.50 8.82
N GLY A 170 22.62 1.30 7.96
CA GLY A 170 22.22 0.90 6.59
C GLY A 170 21.07 -0.12 6.46
N GLN A 171 20.42 -0.53 7.55
CA GLN A 171 19.25 -1.41 7.49
C GLN A 171 17.98 -0.59 7.26
N TRP A 172 17.49 -0.59 6.04
CA TRP A 172 16.36 0.23 5.59
C TRP A 172 15.08 0.02 6.38
N CYS A 173 14.79 -1.22 6.79
CA CYS A 173 13.57 -1.55 7.50
C CYS A 173 13.35 -0.72 8.78
N LYS A 174 14.42 -0.25 9.43
CA LYS A 174 14.32 0.65 10.59
C LYS A 174 13.64 1.98 10.28
N GLY A 175 13.88 2.52 9.10
CA GLY A 175 13.25 3.76 8.62
C GLY A 175 11.90 3.55 7.94
N LYS A 176 11.52 2.32 7.67
CA LYS A 176 10.36 1.96 6.85
C LYS A 176 9.20 1.33 7.63
N SER A 177 9.43 0.93 8.91
CA SER A 177 8.52 0.03 9.63
C SER A 177 7.82 0.63 10.85
N ALA A 178 7.85 1.96 11.01
CA ALA A 178 7.08 2.59 12.09
C ALA A 178 5.57 2.40 11.86
N ASP A 179 4.79 2.41 12.96
CA ASP A 179 3.33 2.31 12.91
C ASP A 179 2.76 3.40 11.98
N GLY A 180 1.88 3.02 11.06
CA GLY A 180 1.28 3.93 10.10
C GLY A 180 2.12 4.24 8.85
N PHE A 181 3.35 3.71 8.73
CA PHE A 181 4.24 3.98 7.60
C PHE A 181 3.88 3.23 6.31
N ALA A 182 2.84 2.42 6.32
CA ALA A 182 2.31 1.71 5.16
C ALA A 182 0.79 1.90 5.01
N PRO A 183 0.27 3.15 4.83
CA PRO A 183 -1.14 3.32 4.56
C PRO A 183 -1.49 2.72 3.20
N MET A 184 -2.61 2.00 3.14
CA MET A 184 -3.10 1.26 1.98
C MET A 184 -4.54 1.61 1.66
N GLY A 185 -4.89 1.59 0.39
CA GLY A 185 -6.26 1.81 -0.08
C GLY A 185 -6.45 3.13 -0.83
N PRO A 186 -7.69 3.65 -0.96
CA PRO A 186 -8.88 3.36 -0.15
C PRO A 186 -9.54 2.01 -0.39
N TYR A 187 -9.21 1.33 -1.47
CA TYR A 187 -9.72 0.02 -1.77
C TYR A 187 -8.68 -0.84 -2.50
N PHE A 188 -8.84 -2.12 -2.39
CA PHE A 188 -8.22 -3.09 -3.27
C PHE A 188 -9.01 -3.18 -4.57
N VAL A 189 -8.34 -3.20 -5.72
CA VAL A 189 -8.92 -3.24 -7.05
C VAL A 189 -8.50 -4.50 -7.78
N THR A 190 -9.47 -5.28 -8.27
CA THR A 190 -9.17 -6.47 -9.08
C THR A 190 -8.63 -6.11 -10.46
N PRO A 191 -7.83 -6.99 -11.11
CA PRO A 191 -7.20 -6.68 -12.41
C PRO A 191 -8.19 -6.32 -13.53
N ASP A 192 -9.40 -6.85 -13.50
CA ASP A 192 -10.45 -6.55 -14.48
C ASP A 192 -10.97 -5.09 -14.43
N GLU A 193 -10.68 -4.37 -13.35
CA GLU A 193 -11.00 -2.93 -13.21
C GLU A 193 -9.86 -2.02 -13.70
N ILE A 194 -8.68 -2.58 -13.96
CA ILE A 194 -7.45 -1.85 -14.33
C ILE A 194 -7.00 -2.33 -15.71
N PRO A 195 -7.24 -1.55 -16.76
CA PRO A 195 -6.93 -1.96 -18.13
C PRO A 195 -5.45 -2.27 -18.36
N ASN A 196 -4.57 -1.47 -17.77
CA ASN A 196 -3.13 -1.65 -17.88
C ASN A 196 -2.42 -1.14 -16.62
N ALA A 197 -2.00 -2.04 -15.75
CA ALA A 197 -1.28 -1.70 -14.52
C ALA A 197 0.14 -1.13 -14.78
N HIS A 198 0.64 -1.25 -16.01
CA HIS A 198 1.95 -0.73 -16.42
C HIS A 198 1.88 0.67 -17.06
N ASP A 199 0.71 1.32 -17.07
CA ASP A 199 0.56 2.71 -17.53
C ASP A 199 -0.55 3.42 -16.75
N LEU A 200 -0.33 3.61 -15.47
CA LEU A 200 -1.23 4.31 -14.56
C LEU A 200 -0.57 5.61 -14.09
N LYS A 201 -1.29 6.71 -14.19
CA LYS A 201 -0.83 7.98 -13.62
C LYS A 201 -0.90 7.91 -12.10
N LEU A 202 0.18 8.36 -11.44
CA LEU A 202 0.25 8.47 -10.00
C LEU A 202 0.77 9.85 -9.60
N TRP A 203 0.30 10.33 -8.45
CA TRP A 203 0.65 11.65 -7.94
C TRP A 203 0.63 11.66 -6.41
N LEU A 204 1.43 12.57 -5.85
CA LEU A 204 1.41 12.90 -4.44
C LEU A 204 1.60 14.42 -4.26
N ALA A 205 0.86 14.99 -3.32
CA ALA A 205 0.95 16.38 -2.93
C ALA A 205 1.16 16.50 -1.42
N VAL A 206 1.92 17.51 -1.01
CA VAL A 206 2.08 17.93 0.39
C VAL A 206 1.55 19.34 0.53
N ASN A 207 0.57 19.54 1.42
CA ASN A 207 -0.12 20.83 1.63
C ASN A 207 -0.65 21.43 0.30
N GLY A 208 -1.25 20.58 -0.53
CA GLY A 208 -1.79 20.96 -1.84
C GLY A 208 -0.75 21.21 -2.95
N LYS A 209 0.56 21.21 -2.63
CA LYS A 209 1.62 21.34 -3.63
C LYS A 209 2.03 19.96 -4.14
N THR A 210 1.92 19.73 -5.44
CA THR A 210 2.38 18.49 -6.08
C THR A 210 3.88 18.31 -5.88
N MET A 211 4.25 17.14 -5.33
CA MET A 211 5.63 16.72 -5.11
C MET A 211 6.03 15.60 -6.06
N GLN A 212 5.17 14.61 -6.25
CA GLN A 212 5.41 13.51 -7.19
C GLN A 212 4.32 13.48 -8.25
N LYS A 213 4.69 13.26 -9.51
CA LYS A 213 3.78 13.09 -10.63
C LYS A 213 4.48 12.29 -11.72
N SER A 214 4.02 11.06 -11.97
CA SER A 214 4.65 10.13 -12.90
C SER A 214 3.64 9.12 -13.46
N SER A 215 4.13 8.08 -14.12
CA SER A 215 3.36 6.90 -14.56
C SER A 215 4.09 5.63 -14.18
N THR A 216 3.36 4.55 -13.91
CA THR A 216 3.92 3.20 -13.74
C THR A 216 4.67 2.71 -14.98
N ALA A 217 4.49 3.34 -16.13
CA ALA A 217 5.31 3.10 -17.33
C ALA A 217 6.80 3.47 -17.15
N ASN A 218 7.12 4.28 -16.14
CA ASN A 218 8.50 4.64 -15.82
C ASN A 218 9.22 3.61 -14.91
N MET A 219 8.53 2.54 -14.48
CA MET A 219 9.17 1.46 -13.74
C MET A 219 10.33 0.87 -14.53
N ILE A 220 11.43 0.58 -13.84
CA ILE A 220 12.60 -0.13 -14.39
C ILE A 220 12.25 -1.60 -14.52
N PHE A 221 11.73 -2.19 -13.45
CA PHE A 221 11.27 -3.57 -13.40
C PHE A 221 9.74 -3.58 -13.32
N GLY A 222 9.08 -4.19 -14.30
CA GLY A 222 7.62 -4.34 -14.31
C GLY A 222 7.14 -5.39 -13.31
N ILE A 223 5.83 -5.42 -13.06
CA ILE A 223 5.20 -6.32 -12.08
C ILE A 223 5.58 -7.79 -12.29
N PRO A 224 5.57 -8.36 -13.53
CA PRO A 224 5.94 -9.76 -13.74
C PRO A 224 7.36 -10.06 -13.27
N ARG A 225 8.32 -9.17 -13.60
CA ARG A 225 9.71 -9.30 -13.19
C ARG A 225 9.85 -9.24 -11.68
N ILE A 226 9.16 -8.30 -11.02
CA ILE A 226 9.19 -8.14 -9.55
C ILE A 226 8.66 -9.40 -8.85
N VAL A 227 7.46 -9.87 -9.21
CA VAL A 227 6.84 -11.05 -8.58
C VAL A 227 7.71 -12.29 -8.78
N SER A 228 8.19 -12.51 -10.01
CA SER A 228 9.12 -13.61 -10.31
C SER A 228 10.37 -13.52 -9.45
N TYR A 229 11.06 -12.37 -9.49
CA TYR A 229 12.32 -12.16 -8.81
C TYR A 229 12.20 -12.36 -7.29
N VAL A 230 11.23 -11.72 -6.65
CA VAL A 230 11.01 -11.86 -5.20
C VAL A 230 10.72 -13.31 -4.83
N SER A 231 9.96 -14.04 -5.65
CA SER A 231 9.60 -15.43 -5.39
C SER A 231 10.78 -16.41 -5.42
N HIS A 232 11.94 -16.01 -5.96
CA HIS A 232 13.16 -16.80 -5.91
C HIS A 232 13.86 -16.76 -4.55
N PHE A 233 13.66 -15.70 -3.77
CA PHE A 233 14.32 -15.52 -2.47
C PHE A 233 13.42 -15.85 -1.30
N MET A 234 12.11 -15.72 -1.47
CA MET A 234 11.14 -15.98 -0.42
C MET A 234 9.79 -16.40 -1.01
N THR A 235 9.10 -17.31 -0.35
CA THR A 235 7.73 -17.65 -0.72
C THR A 235 6.82 -16.45 -0.43
N LEU A 236 6.12 -15.97 -1.43
CA LEU A 236 5.04 -15.01 -1.28
C LEU A 236 3.75 -15.77 -0.93
N LEU A 237 3.07 -15.34 0.12
CA LEU A 237 1.82 -15.93 0.58
C LEU A 237 0.61 -15.15 0.02
N PRO A 238 -0.56 -15.78 -0.08
CA PRO A 238 -1.79 -15.09 -0.44
C PRO A 238 -2.06 -13.92 0.53
N GLY A 239 -2.42 -12.75 0.02
CA GLY A 239 -2.60 -11.55 0.83
C GLY A 239 -1.32 -10.74 1.11
N ASP A 240 -0.13 -11.25 0.79
CA ASP A 240 1.09 -10.44 0.85
C ASP A 240 1.00 -9.26 -0.11
N VAL A 241 1.65 -8.16 0.27
CA VAL A 241 1.68 -6.94 -0.53
C VAL A 241 3.11 -6.67 -1.01
N ILE A 242 3.26 -6.38 -2.31
CA ILE A 242 4.50 -5.87 -2.87
C ILE A 242 4.32 -4.39 -3.18
N SER A 243 5.12 -3.52 -2.59
CA SER A 243 5.23 -2.09 -2.90
C SER A 243 6.28 -1.92 -3.99
N THR A 244 5.88 -1.37 -5.15
CA THR A 244 6.64 -1.54 -6.40
C THR A 244 7.70 -0.47 -6.66
N GLY A 245 7.91 0.42 -5.70
CA GLY A 245 8.83 1.55 -5.85
C GLY A 245 8.12 2.86 -6.16
N THR A 246 8.81 3.96 -5.88
CA THR A 246 8.30 5.33 -6.00
C THR A 246 8.98 6.10 -7.13
N PRO A 247 8.28 7.03 -7.81
CA PRO A 247 8.88 7.94 -8.79
C PRO A 247 9.66 9.08 -8.13
N SER A 248 10.26 9.96 -8.96
CA SER A 248 10.91 11.20 -8.54
C SER A 248 10.00 12.12 -7.73
N GLY A 249 10.59 13.04 -6.95
CA GLY A 249 9.91 14.05 -6.14
C GLY A 249 9.81 13.69 -4.67
N VAL A 250 10.61 12.73 -4.17
CA VAL A 250 10.75 12.43 -2.74
C VAL A 250 11.41 13.59 -2.01
N GLY A 251 11.05 13.78 -0.73
CA GLY A 251 11.50 14.92 0.04
C GLY A 251 13.02 15.04 0.19
N MET A 252 13.71 13.93 0.35
CA MET A 252 15.18 13.92 0.48
C MET A 252 15.91 14.40 -0.77
N ALA A 253 15.31 14.30 -1.95
CA ALA A 253 15.93 14.71 -3.22
C ALA A 253 15.81 16.23 -3.50
N HIS A 254 14.96 16.94 -2.76
CA HIS A 254 14.85 18.39 -2.91
C HIS A 254 16.15 19.11 -2.45
N LYS A 255 16.39 20.30 -3.02
CA LYS A 255 17.51 21.17 -2.64
C LYS A 255 16.99 22.53 -2.17
N PRO A 256 16.98 22.81 -0.86
CA PRO A 256 17.34 21.94 0.27
C PRO A 256 16.34 20.79 0.46
N ALA A 257 16.78 19.67 1.07
CA ALA A 257 15.93 18.55 1.40
C ALA A 257 14.71 18.98 2.24
N ARG A 258 13.55 18.40 1.94
CA ARG A 258 12.28 18.72 2.60
C ARG A 258 11.73 17.46 3.28
N TYR A 259 11.35 17.58 4.53
CA TYR A 259 10.75 16.49 5.31
C TYR A 259 9.44 16.95 5.94
N LEU A 260 8.56 15.99 6.20
CA LEU A 260 7.27 16.23 6.81
C LEU A 260 7.40 16.70 8.25
N ARG A 261 6.45 17.54 8.65
CA ARG A 261 6.33 18.11 9.99
C ARG A 261 4.92 17.91 10.51
N PRO A 262 4.71 17.91 11.83
CA PRO A 262 3.37 17.93 12.40
C PRO A 262 2.52 19.06 11.78
N GLY A 263 1.28 18.74 11.38
CA GLY A 263 0.35 19.62 10.69
C GLY A 263 0.43 19.58 9.16
N ASP A 264 1.46 18.94 8.57
CA ASP A 264 1.50 18.72 7.13
C ASP A 264 0.40 17.71 6.72
N VAL A 265 -0.17 17.91 5.54
CA VAL A 265 -1.15 17.04 4.92
C VAL A 265 -0.56 16.43 3.66
N VAL A 266 -0.54 15.12 3.61
CA VAL A 266 -0.11 14.34 2.44
C VAL A 266 -1.34 13.78 1.75
N GLU A 267 -1.52 14.08 0.47
CA GLU A 267 -2.54 13.50 -0.38
C GLU A 267 -1.88 12.77 -1.54
N SER A 268 -2.37 11.59 -1.86
CA SER A 268 -1.81 10.78 -2.95
C SER A 268 -2.89 9.97 -3.65
N GLY A 269 -2.62 9.58 -4.89
CA GLY A 269 -3.57 8.79 -5.65
C GLY A 269 -2.97 8.17 -6.91
N ILE A 270 -3.62 7.09 -7.35
CA ILE A 270 -3.33 6.41 -8.61
C ILE A 270 -4.62 6.34 -9.42
N GLU A 271 -4.51 6.52 -10.73
CA GLU A 271 -5.62 6.47 -11.68
C GLU A 271 -6.45 5.19 -11.50
N GLY A 272 -7.78 5.34 -11.34
CA GLY A 272 -8.72 4.23 -11.14
C GLY A 272 -8.74 3.62 -9.72
N MET A 273 -7.79 4.01 -8.83
CA MET A 273 -7.62 3.38 -7.50
C MET A 273 -7.97 4.28 -6.31
N GLY A 274 -8.47 5.49 -6.56
CA GLY A 274 -8.86 6.43 -5.49
C GLY A 274 -7.72 7.27 -4.94
N ARG A 275 -7.93 7.81 -3.74
CA ARG A 275 -7.02 8.75 -3.07
C ARG A 275 -6.80 8.35 -1.63
N GLN A 276 -5.64 8.70 -1.12
CA GLN A 276 -5.30 8.67 0.31
C GLN A 276 -5.11 10.11 0.81
N ARG A 277 -5.29 10.30 2.13
CA ARG A 277 -4.99 11.55 2.82
C ARG A 277 -4.55 11.25 4.24
N GLN A 278 -3.35 11.65 4.60
CA GLN A 278 -2.80 11.54 5.95
C GLN A 278 -2.47 12.94 6.46
N GLU A 279 -2.89 13.25 7.68
CA GLU A 279 -2.38 14.39 8.42
C GLU A 279 -1.24 13.94 9.34
N ILE A 280 -0.16 14.69 9.36
CA ILE A 280 1.03 14.35 10.14
C ILE A 280 0.84 14.84 11.57
N GLN A 281 0.81 13.90 12.51
CA GLN A 281 0.64 14.21 13.94
C GLN A 281 1.98 14.13 14.67
N PRO A 282 2.19 14.97 15.69
CA PRO A 282 3.37 14.87 16.53
C PRO A 282 3.35 13.56 17.32
N TRP A 283 4.55 13.05 17.66
CA TRP A 283 4.63 11.92 18.57
C TRP A 283 3.97 12.27 19.91
N GLN A 284 3.07 11.41 20.35
CA GLN A 284 2.43 11.50 21.65
C GLN A 284 2.70 10.21 22.41
N GLN A 285 3.08 10.34 23.67
CA GLN A 285 3.26 9.17 24.52
C GLN A 285 1.89 8.48 24.69
N ARG A 286 1.71 7.32 24.06
CA ARG A 286 0.53 6.49 24.31
C ARG A 286 0.58 6.04 25.77
N VAL A 287 -0.39 6.49 26.57
CA VAL A 287 -0.63 5.90 27.88
C VAL A 287 -1.14 4.49 27.61
N GLN A 288 -0.29 3.48 27.82
CA GLN A 288 -0.75 2.10 27.71
C GLN A 288 -1.88 1.90 28.74
N PRO A 289 -3.02 1.34 28.38
CA PRO A 289 -4.01 0.94 29.35
C PRO A 289 -3.32 -0.01 30.34
N LYS A 290 -3.52 0.25 31.65
CA LYS A 290 -3.02 -0.68 32.67
C LYS A 290 -3.57 -2.07 32.34
N PRO A 291 -2.75 -3.13 32.41
CA PRO A 291 -3.26 -4.49 32.28
C PRO A 291 -4.45 -4.62 33.24
N SER A 292 -5.58 -5.09 32.74
CA SER A 292 -6.69 -5.49 33.61
C SER A 292 -6.16 -6.59 34.54
N ALA A 293 -6.25 -6.36 35.84
CA ALA A 293 -5.84 -7.30 36.88
C ALA A 293 -6.66 -8.58 36.78
#